data_599fa4905f96d595ecc79c01ba1460f2
#
_entry.id   599fa4905f96d595ecc79c01ba1460f2
#
_cell.length_a   1.000
_cell.length_b   1.000
_cell.length_c   1.000
_cell.angle_alpha   90.00
_cell.angle_beta   90.00
_cell.angle_gamma   90.00
#
_symmetry.space_group_name_H-M   'P 1'
#
loop_
_entity.id
_entity.type
_entity.pdbx_description
1 polymer ?
#
loop_
_entity_poly.entity_id
_entity_poly.type
_entity_poly.pdbx_seq_one_letter_code
_entity_poly.pdbx_strand_id
1 'polypeptide(L)'
;MQHNKYKIVPTKNPKKVAIVGGGIGGMECALVLKKRGHTPVIYEKSGKLGGMYNYASAMSFKEADKKLLEWYDRELKKAGIEVHLNTEIDPINPLTRQYDEVIICTGAVPKKLPVPGFNKTITFEELLTGDKDHGDKVVFFGGGQSACEAAYELVLQGKHPIIVEYANDLIATPGTCLANASFLREMLVFKKVPIYLEHSICEIGDGYVMVKPRSGGDAFKVECDSVVNGLGFRPAPVAP
;
A
#
# COMPACT_ATOMS: atom_id res chain seq x y z
N MET A 1 -4.54 1.43 -27.08
CA MET A 1 -6.00 1.29 -26.94
C MET A 1 -6.37 -0.18 -26.95
N GLN A 2 -6.71 -0.75 -25.78
CA GLN A 2 -7.07 -2.18 -25.64
C GLN A 2 -8.57 -2.38 -25.35
N HIS A 3 -9.38 -1.34 -25.47
CA HIS A 3 -10.78 -1.32 -25.04
C HIS A 3 -11.72 -2.35 -25.71
N ASN A 4 -11.30 -3.02 -26.76
CA ASN A 4 -12.12 -4.03 -27.47
C ASN A 4 -11.58 -5.46 -27.38
N LYS A 5 -10.48 -5.71 -26.67
CA LYS A 5 -9.84 -7.03 -26.63
C LYS A 5 -10.54 -8.02 -25.69
N TYR A 6 -11.18 -7.50 -24.63
CA TYR A 6 -11.86 -8.32 -23.62
C TYR A 6 -13.30 -7.85 -23.43
N LYS A 7 -14.24 -8.57 -24.06
CA LYS A 7 -15.67 -8.34 -23.81
C LYS A 7 -16.11 -9.11 -22.58
N ILE A 8 -16.79 -8.44 -21.65
CA ILE A 8 -17.45 -9.11 -20.53
C ILE A 8 -18.67 -9.84 -21.10
N VAL A 9 -18.63 -11.17 -21.07
CA VAL A 9 -19.71 -12.02 -21.59
C VAL A 9 -20.51 -12.57 -20.41
N PRO A 10 -21.85 -12.45 -20.40
CA PRO A 10 -22.69 -13.06 -19.39
C PRO A 10 -22.50 -14.57 -19.30
N THR A 11 -22.55 -15.11 -18.08
CA THR A 11 -22.45 -16.55 -17.85
C THR A 11 -23.80 -17.23 -18.07
N LYS A 12 -23.75 -18.51 -18.49
CA LYS A 12 -24.94 -19.39 -18.53
C LYS A 12 -25.21 -20.05 -17.17
N ASN A 13 -24.21 -20.06 -16.28
CA ASN A 13 -24.28 -20.68 -14.96
C ASN A 13 -23.99 -19.64 -13.87
N PRO A 14 -24.97 -18.83 -13.43
CA PRO A 14 -24.82 -17.88 -12.34
C PRO A 14 -24.36 -18.58 -11.07
N LYS A 15 -23.48 -17.95 -10.33
CA LYS A 15 -22.96 -18.44 -9.04
C LYS A 15 -23.08 -17.35 -7.98
N LYS A 16 -23.27 -17.77 -6.73
CA LYS A 16 -23.10 -16.92 -5.56
C LYS A 16 -21.63 -16.96 -5.14
N VAL A 17 -20.98 -15.80 -5.12
CA VAL A 17 -19.52 -15.71 -4.93
C VAL A 17 -19.18 -14.83 -3.75
N ALA A 18 -18.47 -15.39 -2.76
CA ALA A 18 -17.88 -14.60 -1.68
C ALA A 18 -16.54 -13.99 -2.14
N ILE A 19 -16.36 -12.69 -1.87
CA ILE A 19 -15.11 -11.98 -2.10
C ILE A 19 -14.57 -11.56 -0.73
N VAL A 20 -13.41 -12.10 -0.37
CA VAL A 20 -12.74 -11.81 0.90
C VAL A 20 -11.74 -10.70 0.72
N GLY A 21 -12.09 -9.50 1.15
CA GLY A 21 -11.33 -8.26 1.02
C GLY A 21 -11.97 -7.25 0.07
N GLY A 22 -12.24 -6.06 0.59
CA GLY A 22 -12.88 -4.92 -0.09
C GLY A 22 -11.88 -3.89 -0.64
N GLY A 23 -10.64 -4.29 -0.94
CA GLY A 23 -9.68 -3.45 -1.66
C GLY A 23 -10.05 -3.28 -3.15
N ILE A 24 -9.21 -2.56 -3.92
CA ILE A 24 -9.45 -2.30 -5.35
C ILE A 24 -9.69 -3.62 -6.11
N GLY A 25 -8.88 -4.65 -5.85
CA GLY A 25 -9.03 -5.95 -6.52
C GLY A 25 -10.38 -6.61 -6.23
N GLY A 26 -10.86 -6.57 -4.97
CA GLY A 26 -12.16 -7.12 -4.58
C GLY A 26 -13.33 -6.34 -5.16
N MET A 27 -13.26 -5.01 -5.15
CA MET A 27 -14.29 -4.14 -5.71
C MET A 27 -14.43 -4.32 -7.22
N GLU A 28 -13.33 -4.33 -7.97
CA GLU A 28 -13.35 -4.58 -9.42
C GLU A 28 -13.85 -5.98 -9.74
N CYS A 29 -13.37 -6.99 -9.00
CA CYS A 29 -13.84 -8.37 -9.13
C CYS A 29 -15.37 -8.45 -8.97
N ALA A 30 -15.94 -7.81 -7.94
CA ALA A 30 -17.38 -7.78 -7.69
C ALA A 30 -18.16 -7.15 -8.85
N LEU A 31 -17.70 -6.01 -9.36
CA LEU A 31 -18.33 -5.34 -10.51
C LEU A 31 -18.30 -6.22 -11.77
N VAL A 32 -17.18 -6.86 -12.06
CA VAL A 32 -17.03 -7.76 -13.20
C VAL A 32 -17.93 -9.00 -13.05
N LEU A 33 -17.95 -9.63 -11.88
CA LEU A 33 -18.82 -10.77 -11.60
C LEU A 33 -20.28 -10.41 -11.77
N LYS A 34 -20.72 -9.26 -11.25
CA LYS A 34 -22.08 -8.76 -11.42
C LYS A 34 -22.47 -8.56 -12.89
N LYS A 35 -21.58 -7.92 -13.68
CA LYS A 35 -21.77 -7.73 -15.12
C LYS A 35 -21.85 -9.06 -15.87
N ARG A 36 -21.20 -10.11 -15.37
CA ARG A 36 -21.28 -11.47 -15.91
C ARG A 36 -22.53 -12.24 -15.47
N GLY A 37 -23.35 -11.70 -14.58
CA GLY A 37 -24.58 -12.32 -14.09
C GLY A 37 -24.41 -13.19 -12.84
N HIS A 38 -23.26 -13.14 -12.16
CA HIS A 38 -23.06 -13.75 -10.85
C HIS A 38 -23.64 -12.89 -9.73
N THR A 39 -23.73 -13.45 -8.52
CA THR A 39 -24.15 -12.74 -7.29
C THR A 39 -22.94 -12.62 -6.35
N PRO A 40 -22.10 -11.59 -6.50
CA PRO A 40 -20.97 -11.35 -5.61
C PRO A 40 -21.43 -10.72 -4.29
N VAL A 41 -20.73 -11.09 -3.19
CA VAL A 41 -20.86 -10.48 -1.86
C VAL A 41 -19.46 -10.17 -1.37
N ILE A 42 -19.20 -8.94 -0.94
CA ILE A 42 -17.90 -8.51 -0.42
C ILE A 42 -17.90 -8.58 1.10
N TYR A 43 -16.88 -9.17 1.68
CA TYR A 43 -16.55 -9.14 3.10
C TYR A 43 -15.27 -8.36 3.32
N GLU A 44 -15.36 -7.28 4.10
CA GLU A 44 -14.24 -6.40 4.40
C GLU A 44 -14.09 -6.27 5.93
N LYS A 45 -12.88 -6.54 6.42
CA LYS A 45 -12.58 -6.50 7.85
C LYS A 45 -12.59 -5.10 8.46
N SER A 46 -12.30 -4.10 7.67
CA SER A 46 -12.29 -2.69 8.10
C SER A 46 -13.67 -2.04 7.94
N GLY A 47 -13.82 -0.85 8.53
CA GLY A 47 -15.06 -0.06 8.43
C GLY A 47 -15.24 0.67 7.09
N LYS A 48 -14.34 0.47 6.10
CA LYS A 48 -14.42 1.14 4.80
C LYS A 48 -13.81 0.27 3.68
N LEU A 49 -14.35 0.42 2.48
CA LEU A 49 -13.76 -0.15 1.27
C LEU A 49 -12.50 0.60 0.83
N GLY A 50 -11.71 -0.01 -0.07
CA GLY A 50 -10.53 0.59 -0.67
C GLY A 50 -9.20 -0.04 -0.24
N GLY A 51 -9.16 -0.69 0.94
CA GLY A 51 -7.96 -1.36 1.45
C GLY A 51 -6.76 -0.41 1.48
N MET A 52 -5.58 -0.88 1.09
CA MET A 52 -4.34 -0.09 1.05
C MET A 52 -4.41 1.14 0.13
N TYR A 53 -5.34 1.17 -0.83
CA TYR A 53 -5.47 2.30 -1.72
C TYR A 53 -5.99 3.57 -1.02
N ASN A 54 -6.70 3.41 0.11
CA ASN A 54 -7.07 4.55 0.97
C ASN A 54 -5.85 5.35 1.41
N TYR A 55 -4.74 4.67 1.73
CA TYR A 55 -3.50 5.31 2.17
C TYR A 55 -2.68 5.79 0.96
N ALA A 56 -2.59 4.98 -0.09
CA ALA A 56 -1.89 5.37 -1.32
C ALA A 56 -2.48 6.63 -1.96
N SER A 57 -3.80 6.87 -1.81
CA SER A 57 -4.49 8.06 -2.32
C SER A 57 -4.52 9.25 -1.35
N ALA A 58 -4.05 9.11 -0.10
CA ALA A 58 -4.19 10.13 0.94
C ALA A 58 -3.37 11.40 0.66
N MET A 59 -2.25 11.27 -0.07
CA MET A 59 -1.33 12.37 -0.36
C MET A 59 -2.01 13.51 -1.12
N SER A 60 -1.55 14.76 -0.90
CA SER A 60 -2.19 15.97 -1.40
C SER A 60 -2.28 16.05 -2.93
N PHE A 61 -1.33 15.46 -3.63
CA PHE A 61 -1.26 15.45 -5.11
C PHE A 61 -1.99 14.26 -5.77
N LYS A 62 -2.76 13.47 -5.01
CA LYS A 62 -3.43 12.23 -5.48
C LYS A 62 -4.95 12.38 -5.62
N GLU A 63 -5.43 13.52 -6.09
CA GLU A 63 -6.86 13.79 -6.25
C GLU A 63 -7.58 12.79 -7.19
N ALA A 64 -6.94 12.36 -8.27
CA ALA A 64 -7.53 11.39 -9.18
C ALA A 64 -7.74 10.02 -8.52
N ASP A 65 -6.82 9.64 -7.63
CA ASP A 65 -6.87 8.38 -6.89
C ASP A 65 -8.01 8.39 -5.86
N LYS A 66 -8.23 9.52 -5.18
CA LYS A 66 -9.39 9.71 -4.26
C LYS A 66 -10.70 9.57 -5.02
N LYS A 67 -10.82 10.20 -6.19
CA LYS A 67 -12.02 10.10 -7.04
C LYS A 67 -12.27 8.68 -7.55
N LEU A 68 -11.23 7.86 -7.72
CA LEU A 68 -11.39 6.46 -8.09
C LEU A 68 -12.10 5.67 -6.98
N LEU A 69 -11.75 5.89 -5.70
CA LEU A 69 -12.43 5.25 -4.57
C LEU A 69 -13.91 5.64 -4.50
N GLU A 70 -14.21 6.93 -4.68
CA GLU A 70 -15.60 7.42 -4.73
C GLU A 70 -16.38 6.80 -5.89
N TRP A 71 -15.72 6.59 -7.03
CA TRP A 71 -16.31 5.93 -8.19
C TRP A 71 -16.66 4.47 -7.88
N TYR A 72 -15.76 3.71 -7.25
CA TYR A 72 -16.04 2.33 -6.86
C TYR A 72 -17.20 2.23 -5.88
N ASP A 73 -17.23 3.06 -4.85
CA ASP A 73 -18.33 3.07 -3.87
C ASP A 73 -19.69 3.32 -4.56
N ARG A 74 -19.74 4.30 -5.46
CA ARG A 74 -20.94 4.60 -6.23
C ARG A 74 -21.35 3.45 -7.14
N GLU A 75 -20.43 2.86 -7.89
CA GLU A 75 -20.74 1.79 -8.85
C GLU A 75 -21.16 0.49 -8.15
N LEU A 76 -20.58 0.15 -6.99
CA LEU A 76 -21.00 -1.00 -6.19
C LEU A 76 -22.44 -0.81 -5.69
N LYS A 77 -22.78 0.36 -5.16
CA LYS A 77 -24.14 0.71 -4.73
C LYS A 77 -25.14 0.65 -5.88
N LYS A 78 -24.80 1.24 -7.03
CA LYS A 78 -25.61 1.22 -8.24
C LYS A 78 -25.85 -0.19 -8.78
N ALA A 79 -24.86 -1.07 -8.67
CA ALA A 79 -24.96 -2.45 -9.10
C ALA A 79 -25.72 -3.32 -8.08
N GLY A 80 -26.09 -2.79 -6.90
CA GLY A 80 -26.75 -3.54 -5.84
C GLY A 80 -25.88 -4.70 -5.33
N ILE A 81 -24.57 -4.45 -5.15
CA ILE A 81 -23.64 -5.45 -4.61
C ILE A 81 -23.68 -5.37 -3.09
N GLU A 82 -23.91 -6.51 -2.46
CA GLU A 82 -23.93 -6.65 -1.01
C GLU A 82 -22.51 -6.54 -0.44
N VAL A 83 -22.33 -5.70 0.61
CA VAL A 83 -21.04 -5.44 1.26
C VAL A 83 -21.19 -5.54 2.76
N HIS A 84 -20.38 -6.36 3.39
CA HIS A 84 -20.27 -6.51 4.84
C HIS A 84 -18.95 -5.87 5.31
N LEU A 85 -19.03 -4.68 5.88
CA LEU A 85 -17.91 -4.02 6.54
C LEU A 85 -17.74 -4.53 7.99
N ASN A 86 -16.58 -4.27 8.59
CA ASN A 86 -16.22 -4.74 9.94
C ASN A 86 -16.42 -6.26 10.10
N THR A 87 -16.23 -7.00 9.00
CA THR A 87 -16.46 -8.44 8.95
C THR A 87 -15.23 -9.14 8.43
N GLU A 88 -14.41 -9.63 9.33
CA GLU A 88 -13.26 -10.47 8.98
C GLU A 88 -13.73 -11.91 8.83
N ILE A 89 -13.52 -12.47 7.65
CA ILE A 89 -13.76 -13.89 7.41
C ILE A 89 -12.49 -14.56 6.89
N ASP A 90 -12.23 -15.72 7.47
CA ASP A 90 -11.26 -16.65 6.94
C ASP A 90 -11.87 -17.36 5.71
N PRO A 91 -11.15 -17.54 4.59
CA PRO A 91 -11.65 -18.27 3.43
C PRO A 91 -12.16 -19.69 3.71
N ILE A 92 -11.68 -20.31 4.77
CA ILE A 92 -12.14 -21.64 5.23
C ILE A 92 -13.28 -21.57 6.24
N ASN A 93 -13.75 -20.36 6.59
CA ASN A 93 -14.84 -20.17 7.56
C ASN A 93 -16.12 -20.90 7.07
N PRO A 94 -16.88 -21.54 7.97
CA PRO A 94 -18.16 -22.15 7.63
C PRO A 94 -19.13 -21.23 6.90
N LEU A 95 -19.08 -19.92 7.13
CA LEU A 95 -19.87 -18.92 6.42
C LEU A 95 -19.63 -18.98 4.90
N THR A 96 -18.42 -19.32 4.46
CA THR A 96 -18.09 -19.41 3.03
C THR A 96 -18.71 -20.62 2.34
N ARG A 97 -19.13 -21.65 3.10
CA ARG A 97 -19.77 -22.88 2.56
C ARG A 97 -21.14 -22.65 1.92
N GLN A 98 -21.76 -21.49 2.16
CA GLN A 98 -23.02 -21.10 1.49
C GLN A 98 -22.82 -20.47 0.11
N TYR A 99 -21.58 -20.35 -0.34
CA TYR A 99 -21.19 -19.79 -1.63
C TYR A 99 -20.69 -20.89 -2.56
N ASP A 100 -20.96 -20.72 -3.85
CA ASP A 100 -20.45 -21.64 -4.87
C ASP A 100 -18.94 -21.49 -5.07
N GLU A 101 -18.42 -20.27 -4.88
CA GLU A 101 -16.99 -19.94 -5.02
C GLU A 101 -16.58 -18.90 -3.98
N VAL A 102 -15.30 -18.93 -3.62
CA VAL A 102 -14.66 -17.92 -2.76
C VAL A 102 -13.47 -17.32 -3.49
N ILE A 103 -13.44 -16.00 -3.61
CA ILE A 103 -12.32 -15.28 -4.22
C ILE A 103 -11.58 -14.51 -3.15
N ILE A 104 -10.27 -14.78 -3.03
CA ILE A 104 -9.41 -14.19 -2.03
C ILE A 104 -8.79 -12.90 -2.57
N CYS A 105 -9.14 -11.77 -1.97
CA CYS A 105 -8.66 -10.44 -2.30
C CYS A 105 -8.07 -9.73 -1.05
N THR A 106 -7.42 -10.48 -0.17
CA THR A 106 -6.90 -10.02 1.13
C THR A 106 -5.72 -9.06 1.05
N GLY A 107 -5.20 -8.84 -0.17
CA GLY A 107 -4.18 -7.83 -0.44
C GLY A 107 -2.79 -8.20 0.07
N ALA A 108 -2.13 -7.26 0.73
CA ALA A 108 -0.74 -7.38 1.14
C ALA A 108 -0.51 -6.77 2.52
N VAL A 109 0.56 -7.20 3.18
CA VAL A 109 1.02 -6.69 4.48
C VAL A 109 2.45 -6.17 4.37
N PRO A 110 2.85 -5.18 5.19
CA PRO A 110 4.22 -4.67 5.18
C PRO A 110 5.25 -5.77 5.46
N LYS A 111 6.36 -5.73 4.74
CA LYS A 111 7.53 -6.58 5.04
C LYS A 111 8.11 -6.17 6.39
N LYS A 112 8.73 -7.15 7.06
CA LYS A 112 9.47 -6.94 8.32
C LYS A 112 10.88 -7.48 8.15
N LEU A 113 11.85 -6.81 8.79
CA LEU A 113 13.23 -7.27 8.85
C LEU A 113 13.64 -7.50 10.32
N PRO A 114 14.55 -8.44 10.59
CA PRO A 114 15.06 -8.71 11.93
C PRO A 114 16.14 -7.68 12.34
N VAL A 115 15.75 -6.41 12.34
CA VAL A 115 16.61 -5.30 12.76
C VAL A 115 16.25 -4.92 14.21
N PRO A 116 17.22 -4.79 15.13
CA PRO A 116 16.98 -4.29 16.48
C PRO A 116 16.16 -3.00 16.44
N GLY A 117 15.08 -2.92 17.22
CA GLY A 117 14.19 -1.78 17.27
C GLY A 117 13.19 -1.66 16.11
N PHE A 118 13.09 -2.64 15.22
CA PHE A 118 12.15 -2.60 14.08
C PHE A 118 10.68 -2.40 14.50
N ASN A 119 10.30 -2.86 15.67
CA ASN A 119 8.95 -2.65 16.23
C ASN A 119 8.62 -1.18 16.55
N LYS A 120 9.61 -0.29 16.52
CA LYS A 120 9.43 1.17 16.66
C LYS A 120 9.07 1.84 15.33
N THR A 121 9.15 1.13 14.19
CA THR A 121 8.76 1.70 12.90
C THR A 121 7.26 1.95 12.85
N ILE A 122 6.88 3.01 12.14
CA ILE A 122 5.50 3.29 11.79
C ILE A 122 5.21 2.81 10.36
N THR A 123 3.96 2.50 10.09
CA THR A 123 3.48 2.10 8.76
C THR A 123 3.12 3.33 7.93
N PHE A 124 2.94 3.16 6.62
CA PHE A 124 2.38 4.22 5.76
C PHE A 124 0.95 4.60 6.18
N GLU A 125 0.18 3.67 6.72
CA GLU A 125 -1.14 3.93 7.26
C GLU A 125 -1.06 4.95 8.40
N GLU A 126 -0.28 4.63 9.44
CA GLU A 126 -0.09 5.50 10.60
C GLU A 126 0.48 6.88 10.21
N LEU A 127 1.38 6.93 9.21
CA LEU A 127 1.95 8.18 8.71
C LEU A 127 0.91 9.06 8.00
N LEU A 128 0.10 8.47 7.11
CA LEU A 128 -0.74 9.22 6.17
C LEU A 128 -2.16 9.47 6.69
N THR A 129 -2.61 8.76 7.74
CA THR A 129 -3.86 9.05 8.43
C THR A 129 -3.71 10.10 9.51
N GLY A 130 -2.48 10.38 9.95
CA GLY A 130 -2.21 11.27 11.08
C GLY A 130 -2.52 10.67 12.44
N ASP A 131 -2.72 9.35 12.52
CA ASP A 131 -3.03 8.63 13.75
C ASP A 131 -1.86 8.61 14.74
N LYS A 132 -0.65 8.88 14.25
CA LYS A 132 0.55 9.06 15.08
C LYS A 132 1.23 10.38 14.73
N ASP A 133 1.65 11.10 15.76
CA ASP A 133 2.61 12.20 15.59
C ASP A 133 3.96 11.57 15.17
N HIS A 134 4.45 11.95 14.01
CA HIS A 134 5.69 11.44 13.43
C HIS A 134 6.85 12.42 13.52
N GLY A 135 6.62 13.60 14.16
CA GLY A 135 7.64 14.65 14.30
C GLY A 135 7.99 15.34 12.98
N ASP A 136 9.18 15.90 12.92
CA ASP A 136 9.68 16.70 11.80
C ASP A 136 10.69 15.94 10.94
N LYS A 137 11.65 15.25 11.56
CA LYS A 137 12.67 14.44 10.89
C LYS A 137 12.23 13.01 10.76
N VAL A 138 11.83 12.59 9.58
CA VAL A 138 11.26 11.26 9.32
C VAL A 138 12.17 10.45 8.42
N VAL A 139 12.70 9.33 8.92
CA VAL A 139 13.52 8.41 8.14
C VAL A 139 12.64 7.36 7.47
N PHE A 140 12.79 7.20 6.15
CA PHE A 140 12.21 6.11 5.38
C PHE A 140 13.20 4.96 5.27
N PHE A 141 12.87 3.80 5.79
CA PHE A 141 13.63 2.57 5.62
C PHE A 141 13.22 1.89 4.32
N GLY A 142 13.92 2.21 3.25
CA GLY A 142 13.64 1.84 1.87
C GLY A 142 13.20 3.03 1.02
N GLY A 143 13.66 3.07 -0.23
CA GLY A 143 13.42 4.13 -1.22
C GLY A 143 12.57 3.67 -2.41
N GLY A 144 11.60 2.76 -2.18
CA GLY A 144 10.62 2.38 -3.20
C GLY A 144 9.65 3.51 -3.55
N GLN A 145 8.78 3.30 -4.56
CA GLN A 145 7.87 4.35 -5.02
C GLN A 145 7.02 4.96 -3.91
N SER A 146 6.39 4.13 -3.07
CA SER A 146 5.54 4.62 -1.97
C SER A 146 6.33 5.45 -0.95
N ALA A 147 7.57 5.06 -0.67
CA ALA A 147 8.45 5.81 0.23
C ALA A 147 8.84 7.17 -0.36
N CYS A 148 9.18 7.22 -1.66
CA CYS A 148 9.51 8.46 -2.34
C CYS A 148 8.30 9.40 -2.45
N GLU A 149 7.10 8.87 -2.73
CA GLU A 149 5.86 9.64 -2.76
C GLU A 149 5.53 10.23 -1.38
N ALA A 150 5.63 9.43 -0.31
CA ALA A 150 5.38 9.88 1.04
C ALA A 150 6.45 10.88 1.54
N ALA A 151 7.72 10.66 1.20
CA ALA A 151 8.78 11.62 1.48
C ALA A 151 8.53 12.97 0.77
N TYR A 152 8.08 12.93 -0.48
CA TYR A 152 7.71 14.13 -1.22
C TYR A 152 6.50 14.85 -0.57
N GLU A 153 5.49 14.12 -0.11
CA GLU A 153 4.37 14.69 0.64
C GLU A 153 4.85 15.40 1.91
N LEU A 154 5.77 14.79 2.67
CA LEU A 154 6.33 15.42 3.87
C LEU A 154 7.11 16.71 3.53
N VAL A 155 7.85 16.73 2.42
CA VAL A 155 8.50 17.95 1.94
C VAL A 155 7.49 19.05 1.63
N LEU A 156 6.35 18.72 1.01
CA LEU A 156 5.29 19.69 0.74
C LEU A 156 4.66 20.24 2.02
N GLN A 157 4.67 19.45 3.09
CA GLN A 157 4.23 19.87 4.44
C GLN A 157 5.30 20.64 5.23
N GLY A 158 6.48 20.90 4.62
CA GLY A 158 7.59 21.61 5.28
C GLY A 158 8.41 20.75 6.25
N LYS A 159 8.28 19.43 6.21
CA LYS A 159 9.02 18.48 7.06
C LYS A 159 10.31 18.02 6.39
N HIS A 160 11.14 17.31 7.15
CA HIS A 160 12.50 16.91 6.78
C HIS A 160 12.63 15.38 6.64
N PRO A 161 12.14 14.78 5.54
CA PRO A 161 12.32 13.36 5.29
C PRO A 161 13.77 13.01 4.95
N ILE A 162 14.18 11.80 5.31
CA ILE A 162 15.48 11.20 4.98
C ILE A 162 15.21 9.81 4.41
N ILE A 163 15.90 9.41 3.33
CA ILE A 163 15.69 8.10 2.71
C ILE A 163 16.96 7.26 2.86
N VAL A 164 16.82 6.03 3.37
CA VAL A 164 17.89 5.04 3.42
C VAL A 164 17.50 3.86 2.53
N GLU A 165 18.19 3.69 1.40
CA GLU A 165 17.88 2.69 0.39
C GLU A 165 19.07 1.73 0.17
N TYR A 166 18.77 0.44 0.17
CA TYR A 166 19.76 -0.62 -0.03
C TYR A 166 20.25 -0.75 -1.48
N ALA A 167 19.39 -0.40 -2.44
CA ALA A 167 19.76 -0.38 -3.85
C ALA A 167 20.63 0.84 -4.20
N ASN A 168 21.22 0.82 -5.38
CA ASN A 168 22.04 1.91 -5.92
C ASN A 168 21.23 3.05 -6.55
N ASP A 169 19.89 2.96 -6.50
CA ASP A 169 18.99 4.00 -7.00
C ASP A 169 17.63 3.92 -6.27
N LEU A 170 16.91 5.04 -6.25
CA LEU A 170 15.53 5.08 -5.79
C LEU A 170 14.60 4.39 -6.81
N ILE A 171 13.51 3.81 -6.33
CA ILE A 171 12.47 3.22 -7.19
C ILE A 171 13.07 2.21 -8.19
N ALA A 172 14.00 1.39 -7.72
CA ALA A 172 14.72 0.41 -8.54
C ALA A 172 13.86 -0.80 -8.97
N THR A 173 12.57 -0.82 -8.65
CA THR A 173 11.66 -1.92 -8.96
C THR A 173 11.32 -1.95 -10.46
N PRO A 174 11.55 -3.08 -11.18
CA PRO A 174 11.18 -3.21 -12.57
C PRO A 174 9.67 -3.00 -12.81
N GLY A 175 9.31 -2.41 -13.96
CA GLY A 175 7.92 -2.18 -14.35
C GLY A 175 7.27 -0.92 -13.77
N THR A 176 8.00 -0.14 -13.00
CA THR A 176 7.53 1.17 -12.52
C THR A 176 7.42 2.16 -13.70
N CYS A 177 6.39 3.01 -13.69
CA CYS A 177 6.23 4.07 -14.68
C CYS A 177 7.44 5.02 -14.63
N LEU A 178 8.19 5.09 -15.73
CA LEU A 178 9.43 5.88 -15.80
C LEU A 178 9.18 7.37 -15.54
N ALA A 179 8.07 7.93 -16.04
CA ALA A 179 7.74 9.34 -15.82
C ALA A 179 7.58 9.66 -14.32
N ASN A 180 6.88 8.81 -13.57
CA ASN A 180 6.69 9.00 -12.14
C ASN A 180 8.02 8.81 -11.38
N ALA A 181 8.79 7.78 -11.74
CA ALA A 181 10.06 7.50 -11.09
C ALA A 181 11.07 8.62 -11.30
N SER A 182 11.22 9.13 -12.54
CA SER A 182 12.11 10.25 -12.85
C SER A 182 11.70 11.53 -12.13
N PHE A 183 10.41 11.87 -12.16
CA PHE A 183 9.88 13.03 -11.46
C PHE A 183 10.20 12.99 -9.96
N LEU A 184 9.93 11.87 -9.29
CA LEU A 184 10.18 11.75 -7.85
C LEU A 184 11.67 11.86 -7.51
N ARG A 185 12.53 11.16 -8.27
CA ARG A 185 14.00 11.26 -8.08
C ARG A 185 14.49 12.70 -8.20
N GLU A 186 14.12 13.37 -9.29
CA GLU A 186 14.53 14.75 -9.55
C GLU A 186 13.99 15.72 -8.49
N MET A 187 12.74 15.57 -8.10
CA MET A 187 12.12 16.45 -7.08
C MET A 187 12.71 16.25 -5.69
N LEU A 188 13.00 15.02 -5.28
CA LEU A 188 13.63 14.76 -3.98
C LEU A 188 15.05 15.34 -3.93
N VAL A 189 15.82 15.21 -5.01
CA VAL A 189 17.15 15.82 -5.14
C VAL A 189 17.05 17.35 -5.16
N PHE A 190 16.14 17.91 -5.96
CA PHE A 190 15.91 19.37 -6.04
C PHE A 190 15.52 19.95 -4.66
N LYS A 191 14.70 19.23 -3.90
CA LYS A 191 14.31 19.60 -2.54
C LYS A 191 15.39 19.31 -1.49
N LYS A 192 16.56 18.82 -1.92
CA LYS A 192 17.70 18.49 -1.04
C LYS A 192 17.36 17.48 0.06
N VAL A 193 16.49 16.54 -0.22
CA VAL A 193 16.20 15.42 0.69
C VAL A 193 17.49 14.60 0.85
N PRO A 194 17.98 14.34 2.06
CA PRO A 194 19.11 13.44 2.28
C PRO A 194 18.75 12.02 1.84
N ILE A 195 19.55 11.44 0.93
CA ILE A 195 19.35 10.10 0.37
C ILE A 195 20.63 9.30 0.54
N TYR A 196 20.57 8.21 1.28
CA TYR A 196 21.65 7.27 1.48
C TYR A 196 21.39 6.02 0.63
N LEU A 197 21.92 6.01 -0.61
CA LEU A 197 21.88 4.84 -1.51
C LEU A 197 22.97 3.84 -1.13
N GLU A 198 22.73 2.55 -1.40
CA GLU A 198 23.62 1.45 -1.03
C GLU A 198 23.90 1.38 0.48
N HIS A 199 22.90 1.78 1.26
CA HIS A 199 22.95 1.74 2.72
C HIS A 199 21.76 0.93 3.29
N SER A 200 21.92 0.45 4.51
CA SER A 200 20.86 -0.21 5.26
C SER A 200 20.78 0.36 6.67
N ILE A 201 19.60 0.28 7.28
CA ILE A 201 19.43 0.53 8.70
C ILE A 201 19.75 -0.77 9.43
N CYS A 202 20.69 -0.74 10.37
CA CYS A 202 21.09 -1.90 11.16
C CYS A 202 20.61 -1.86 12.62
N GLU A 203 20.12 -0.70 13.08
CA GLU A 203 19.51 -0.51 14.40
C GLU A 203 18.55 0.67 14.37
N ILE A 204 17.45 0.60 15.12
CA ILE A 204 16.50 1.69 15.33
C ILE A 204 16.42 1.97 16.82
N GLY A 205 16.99 3.10 17.23
CA GLY A 205 16.98 3.57 18.61
C GLY A 205 15.85 4.56 18.91
N ASP A 206 15.90 5.17 20.08
CA ASP A 206 15.00 6.25 20.44
C ASP A 206 15.60 7.57 19.95
N GLY A 207 14.96 8.15 18.94
CA GLY A 207 15.42 9.40 18.31
C GLY A 207 16.55 9.23 17.29
N TYR A 208 16.87 8.00 16.84
CA TYR A 208 17.91 7.79 15.83
C TYR A 208 17.78 6.45 15.10
N VAL A 209 18.50 6.35 13.98
CA VAL A 209 18.82 5.08 13.32
C VAL A 209 20.34 4.95 13.14
N MET A 210 20.86 3.71 13.19
CA MET A 210 22.22 3.41 12.75
C MET A 210 22.18 2.96 11.29
N VAL A 211 22.89 3.70 10.45
CA VAL A 211 22.97 3.49 9.00
C VAL A 211 24.33 2.89 8.66
N LYS A 212 24.35 1.82 7.87
CA LYS A 212 25.57 1.10 7.48
C LYS A 212 25.70 1.03 5.97
N PRO A 213 26.88 1.38 5.39
CA PRO A 213 27.16 1.19 3.99
C PRO A 213 27.13 -0.29 3.60
N ARG A 214 26.56 -0.60 2.44
CA ARG A 214 26.54 -1.95 1.85
C ARG A 214 27.93 -2.45 1.48
N SER A 215 28.81 -1.56 1.07
CA SER A 215 30.21 -1.84 0.72
C SER A 215 31.07 -2.27 1.91
N GLY A 216 30.54 -2.20 3.12
CA GLY A 216 31.29 -2.40 4.36
C GLY A 216 31.75 -1.07 4.98
N GLY A 217 32.26 -1.12 6.20
CA GLY A 217 32.66 0.05 6.98
C GLY A 217 31.82 0.22 8.23
N ASP A 218 32.10 1.28 8.98
CA ASP A 218 31.44 1.56 10.24
C ASP A 218 30.04 2.13 10.01
N ALA A 219 29.11 1.74 10.90
CA ALA A 219 27.79 2.34 10.93
C ALA A 219 27.87 3.73 11.56
N PHE A 220 27.05 4.66 11.07
CA PHE A 220 26.94 6.00 11.60
C PHE A 220 25.51 6.32 12.03
N LYS A 221 25.38 7.23 12.97
CA LYS A 221 24.12 7.64 13.54
C LYS A 221 23.43 8.70 12.67
N VAL A 222 22.14 8.52 12.41
CA VAL A 222 21.26 9.55 11.83
C VAL A 222 20.12 9.83 12.81
N GLU A 223 20.02 11.06 13.27
CA GLU A 223 18.97 11.50 14.19
C GLU A 223 17.63 11.67 13.46
N CYS A 224 16.55 11.21 14.08
CA CYS A 224 15.20 11.30 13.53
C CYS A 224 14.15 11.22 14.65
N ASP A 225 12.96 11.76 14.38
CA ASP A 225 11.83 11.67 15.31
C ASP A 225 11.08 10.34 15.11
N SER A 226 11.01 9.85 13.87
CA SER A 226 10.35 8.58 13.55
C SER A 226 10.97 7.87 12.35
N VAL A 227 10.66 6.57 12.22
CA VAL A 227 11.12 5.70 11.14
C VAL A 227 9.92 5.05 10.47
N VAL A 228 9.74 5.28 9.17
CA VAL A 228 8.69 4.68 8.36
C VAL A 228 9.20 3.39 7.71
N ASN A 229 8.44 2.31 7.85
CA ASN A 229 8.71 1.06 7.16
C ASN A 229 8.40 1.16 5.67
N GLY A 230 9.39 1.48 4.86
CA GLY A 230 9.36 1.62 3.41
C GLY A 230 9.81 0.38 2.63
N LEU A 231 9.96 -0.78 3.27
CA LEU A 231 10.52 -2.01 2.68
C LEU A 231 9.60 -2.71 1.66
N GLY A 232 8.42 -2.14 1.41
CA GLY A 232 7.39 -2.70 0.55
C GLY A 232 6.56 -3.78 1.23
N PHE A 233 5.84 -4.56 0.42
CA PHE A 233 4.79 -5.45 0.90
C PHE A 233 5.05 -6.89 0.46
N ARG A 234 4.42 -7.84 1.15
CA ARG A 234 4.27 -9.24 0.76
C ARG A 234 2.79 -9.60 0.73
N PRO A 235 2.38 -10.62 -0.03
CA PRO A 235 0.98 -11.09 0.01
C PRO A 235 0.53 -11.31 1.46
N ALA A 236 -0.69 -10.90 1.77
CA ALA A 236 -1.28 -11.21 3.07
C ALA A 236 -1.39 -12.74 3.20
N PRO A 237 -0.99 -13.32 4.34
CA PRO A 237 -1.16 -14.75 4.54
C PRO A 237 -2.66 -15.08 4.50
N VAL A 238 -3.00 -16.15 3.82
CA VAL A 238 -4.30 -16.79 3.91
C VAL A 238 -4.09 -18.00 4.79
N ALA A 239 -4.94 -18.20 5.78
CA ALA A 239 -4.85 -19.39 6.62
C ALA A 239 -4.92 -20.64 5.73
N PRO A 240 -4.12 -21.66 6.01
CA PRO A 240 -4.04 -22.88 5.21
C PRO A 240 -5.34 -23.68 5.26
#